data_70144c7b4d9a2d4d30a60d75c722d238
#
_entry.id   70144c7b4d9a2d4d30a60d75c722d238
#
_cell.length_a   1.000
_cell.length_b   1.000
_cell.length_c   1.000
_cell.angle_alpha   90.00
_cell.angle_beta   90.00
_cell.angle_gamma   90.00
#
_symmetry.space_group_name_H-M   'P 1'
#
loop_
_entity.id
_entity.type
_entity.pdbx_description
1 polymer ?
#
loop_
_entity_poly.entity_id
_entity_poly.type
_entity_poly.pdbx_seq_one_letter_code
_entity_poly.pdbx_strand_id
1 'polypeptide(L)'
;MKHLDLFSGIGGFALAARWAGIETVQFVEIEPFAQKVLTKNFPNIPIHDDIKTFKADEFSGIGIITGGYPCQPFSQAGQRRGEKDDRHLWPEMFRVIREARPDWVLAENVAGHVSMGLDEVLADLESEGYTTQPLIIPACAKDAKHRRDRVWIIAHHESKRRCSVDKNKFQEGQNVNLENGHKAEQPENEWEWGCCDDLYPPVAE
;
A
#
# COMPACT_ATOMS: atom_id res chain seq x y z
N MET A 1 -9.60 9.26 1.75
CA MET A 1 -8.14 9.18 1.48
C MET A 1 -7.95 9.05 -0.02
N LYS A 2 -7.03 9.81 -0.63
CA LYS A 2 -6.73 9.75 -2.08
C LYS A 2 -5.71 8.66 -2.37
N HIS A 3 -5.92 7.92 -3.45
CA HIS A 3 -5.10 6.80 -3.90
C HIS A 3 -4.53 7.07 -5.29
N LEU A 4 -3.22 6.83 -5.44
CA LEU A 4 -2.49 6.83 -6.70
C LEU A 4 -2.08 5.38 -7.01
N ASP A 5 -2.51 4.86 -8.15
CA ASP A 5 -2.28 3.47 -8.57
C ASP A 5 -1.24 3.42 -9.70
N LEU A 6 -0.05 2.93 -9.37
CA LEU A 6 1.08 2.81 -10.29
C LEU A 6 1.18 1.38 -10.82
N PHE A 7 1.55 1.24 -12.11
CA PHE A 7 1.57 -0.07 -12.77
C PHE A 7 0.22 -0.78 -12.62
N SER A 8 -0.85 -0.02 -12.88
CA SER A 8 -2.23 -0.32 -12.48
C SER A 8 -2.78 -1.61 -13.06
N GLY A 9 -2.21 -2.11 -14.18
CA GLY A 9 -2.73 -3.27 -14.89
C GLY A 9 -4.21 -3.08 -15.22
N ILE A 10 -5.02 -4.04 -14.89
CA ILE A 10 -6.48 -3.96 -15.11
C ILE A 10 -7.26 -3.34 -13.93
N GLY A 11 -6.56 -2.77 -12.93
CA GLY A 11 -7.17 -2.02 -11.82
C GLY A 11 -7.46 -2.84 -10.57
N GLY A 12 -6.67 -3.88 -10.30
CA GLY A 12 -6.84 -4.72 -9.11
C GLY A 12 -6.73 -3.94 -7.80
N PHE A 13 -5.71 -3.10 -7.67
CA PHE A 13 -5.53 -2.23 -6.50
C PHE A 13 -6.65 -1.19 -6.38
N ALA A 14 -7.06 -0.58 -7.50
CA ALA A 14 -8.14 0.39 -7.50
C ALA A 14 -9.48 -0.23 -7.09
N LEU A 15 -9.74 -1.49 -7.47
CA LEU A 15 -10.93 -2.22 -7.03
C LEU A 15 -10.89 -2.45 -5.51
N ALA A 16 -9.75 -2.89 -4.97
CA ALA A 16 -9.55 -3.09 -3.54
C ALA A 16 -9.67 -1.76 -2.77
N ALA A 17 -9.07 -0.68 -3.30
CA ALA A 17 -9.19 0.67 -2.74
C ALA A 17 -10.65 1.12 -2.66
N ARG A 18 -11.44 0.91 -3.72
CA ARG A 18 -12.88 1.22 -3.74
C ARG A 18 -13.66 0.45 -2.66
N TRP A 19 -13.37 -0.84 -2.46
CA TRP A 19 -13.99 -1.63 -1.39
C TRP A 19 -13.62 -1.12 0.01
N ALA A 20 -12.41 -0.57 0.16
CA ALA A 20 -11.95 0.04 1.41
C ALA A 20 -12.41 1.50 1.60
N GLY A 21 -13.26 2.05 0.72
CA GLY A 21 -13.69 3.45 0.78
C GLY A 21 -12.59 4.46 0.47
N ILE A 22 -11.57 4.04 -0.29
CA ILE A 22 -10.43 4.86 -0.71
C ILE A 22 -10.65 5.30 -2.15
N GLU A 23 -10.49 6.59 -2.43
CA GLU A 23 -10.72 7.19 -3.74
C GLU A 23 -9.47 7.13 -4.62
N THR A 24 -9.50 6.37 -5.71
CA THR A 24 -8.43 6.40 -6.72
C THR A 24 -8.58 7.66 -7.56
N VAL A 25 -7.52 8.46 -7.64
CA VAL A 25 -7.53 9.75 -8.35
C VAL A 25 -6.72 9.73 -9.64
N GLN A 26 -5.81 8.77 -9.80
CA GLN A 26 -4.93 8.66 -10.96
C GLN A 26 -4.46 7.22 -11.16
N PHE A 27 -4.39 6.80 -12.41
CA PHE A 27 -3.70 5.59 -12.87
C PHE A 27 -2.41 5.92 -13.60
N VAL A 28 -1.40 5.05 -13.47
CA VAL A 28 -0.21 5.04 -14.32
C VAL A 28 -0.06 3.63 -14.88
N GLU A 29 -0.27 3.48 -16.21
CA GLU A 29 -0.27 2.19 -16.89
C GLU A 29 0.15 2.33 -18.34
N ILE A 30 1.20 1.60 -18.76
CA ILE A 30 1.78 1.70 -20.10
C ILE A 30 1.08 0.79 -21.13
N GLU A 31 0.47 -0.32 -20.68
CA GLU A 31 -0.07 -1.33 -21.59
C GLU A 31 -1.45 -0.86 -22.14
N PRO A 32 -1.59 -0.68 -23.48
CA PRO A 32 -2.82 -0.16 -24.07
C PRO A 32 -4.06 -1.03 -23.82
N PHE A 33 -3.88 -2.35 -23.69
CA PHE A 33 -5.01 -3.23 -23.36
C PHE A 33 -5.50 -2.98 -21.93
N ALA A 34 -4.59 -2.88 -20.97
CA ALA A 34 -4.92 -2.59 -19.59
C ALA A 34 -5.60 -1.21 -19.45
N GLN A 35 -5.10 -0.18 -20.16
CA GLN A 35 -5.72 1.15 -20.20
C GLN A 35 -7.19 1.10 -20.67
N LYS A 36 -7.51 0.29 -21.70
CA LYS A 36 -8.88 0.10 -22.16
C LYS A 36 -9.77 -0.52 -21.08
N VAL A 37 -9.24 -1.49 -20.33
CA VAL A 37 -9.97 -2.11 -19.21
C VAL A 37 -10.20 -1.11 -18.09
N LEU A 38 -9.18 -0.31 -17.74
CA LEU A 38 -9.29 0.76 -16.74
C LEU A 38 -10.35 1.79 -17.17
N THR A 39 -10.29 2.30 -18.38
CA THR A 39 -11.27 3.27 -18.91
C THR A 39 -12.70 2.73 -18.85
N LYS A 40 -12.90 1.44 -19.13
CA LYS A 40 -14.22 0.80 -19.07
C LYS A 40 -14.75 0.70 -17.63
N ASN A 41 -13.90 0.31 -16.67
CA ASN A 41 -14.31 0.00 -15.30
C ASN A 41 -14.22 1.19 -14.34
N PHE A 42 -13.42 2.20 -14.71
CA PHE A 42 -13.15 3.42 -13.94
C PHE A 42 -13.17 4.66 -14.86
N PRO A 43 -14.30 4.96 -15.52
CA PRO A 43 -14.36 5.92 -16.64
C PRO A 43 -13.99 7.36 -16.27
N ASN A 44 -14.01 7.72 -14.99
CA ASN A 44 -13.77 9.09 -14.53
C ASN A 44 -12.37 9.30 -13.96
N ILE A 45 -11.50 8.27 -14.00
CA ILE A 45 -10.15 8.36 -13.44
C ILE A 45 -9.16 8.52 -14.60
N PRO A 46 -8.33 9.58 -14.63
CA PRO A 46 -7.34 9.78 -15.67
C PRO A 46 -6.26 8.69 -15.64
N ILE A 47 -5.71 8.39 -16.81
CA ILE A 47 -4.62 7.42 -16.99
C ILE A 47 -3.44 8.14 -17.60
N HIS A 48 -2.26 8.02 -16.97
CA HIS A 48 -0.99 8.42 -17.53
C HIS A 48 -0.29 7.17 -18.09
N ASP A 49 0.35 7.28 -19.24
CA ASP A 49 0.85 6.15 -20.01
C ASP A 49 2.28 5.68 -19.61
N ASP A 50 3.13 6.55 -19.09
CA ASP A 50 4.52 6.19 -18.76
C ASP A 50 4.96 6.74 -17.39
N ILE A 51 5.31 5.83 -16.48
CA ILE A 51 5.82 6.17 -15.16
C ILE A 51 7.04 7.10 -15.22
N LYS A 52 7.88 6.99 -16.24
CA LYS A 52 9.10 7.79 -16.41
C LYS A 52 8.81 9.27 -16.66
N THR A 53 7.65 9.58 -17.25
CA THR A 53 7.21 10.96 -17.53
C THR A 53 6.17 11.46 -16.54
N PHE A 54 5.64 10.57 -15.70
CA PHE A 54 4.65 10.93 -14.69
C PHE A 54 5.27 11.79 -13.58
N LYS A 55 4.57 12.87 -13.20
CA LYS A 55 4.96 13.78 -12.13
C LYS A 55 3.90 13.75 -11.04
N ALA A 56 4.31 13.44 -9.81
CA ALA A 56 3.41 13.33 -8.68
C ALA A 56 3.34 14.61 -7.82
N ASP A 57 4.22 15.57 -8.05
CA ASP A 57 4.25 16.88 -7.37
C ASP A 57 2.99 17.72 -7.63
N GLU A 58 2.28 17.45 -8.74
CA GLU A 58 1.00 18.07 -9.06
C GLU A 58 -0.16 17.56 -8.17
N PHE A 59 0.02 16.44 -7.46
CA PHE A 59 -1.00 15.81 -6.64
C PHE A 59 -0.78 16.12 -5.15
N SER A 60 -1.67 16.90 -4.56
CA SER A 60 -1.64 17.18 -3.13
C SER A 60 -2.50 16.22 -2.33
N GLY A 61 -2.01 15.79 -1.17
CA GLY A 61 -2.79 15.01 -0.21
C GLY A 61 -3.03 13.56 -0.62
N ILE A 62 -2.10 12.96 -1.37
CA ILE A 62 -2.10 11.52 -1.61
C ILE A 62 -1.89 10.81 -0.28
N GLY A 63 -2.87 9.99 0.13
CA GLY A 63 -2.79 9.22 1.36
C GLY A 63 -2.17 7.85 1.16
N ILE A 64 -2.33 7.24 -0.03
CA ILE A 64 -1.76 5.94 -0.34
C ILE A 64 -1.31 5.86 -1.81
N ILE A 65 -0.13 5.26 -2.02
CA ILE A 65 0.35 4.82 -3.33
C ILE A 65 0.37 3.30 -3.34
N THR A 66 -0.17 2.70 -4.41
CA THR A 66 -0.03 1.26 -4.65
C THR A 66 0.73 1.00 -5.94
N GLY A 67 1.39 -0.16 -6.06
CA GLY A 67 2.03 -0.56 -7.31
C GLY A 67 2.61 -1.95 -7.30
N GLY A 68 2.37 -2.68 -8.39
CA GLY A 68 3.04 -3.94 -8.71
C GLY A 68 4.15 -3.68 -9.73
N TYR A 69 5.27 -3.13 -9.26
CA TYR A 69 6.36 -2.74 -10.15
C TYR A 69 7.04 -3.95 -10.80
N PRO A 70 7.42 -3.86 -12.10
CA PRO A 70 8.14 -4.94 -12.77
C PRO A 70 9.45 -5.26 -12.05
N CYS A 71 9.55 -6.51 -11.55
CA CYS A 71 10.79 -7.08 -11.06
C CYS A 71 11.41 -7.87 -12.19
N GLN A 72 12.67 -7.61 -12.49
CA GLN A 72 13.39 -8.46 -13.42
C GLN A 72 13.46 -9.88 -12.90
N PRO A 73 12.98 -10.88 -13.63
CA PRO A 73 13.48 -12.19 -13.40
C PRO A 73 14.97 -12.16 -13.83
N PHE A 74 15.87 -12.35 -12.90
CA PHE A 74 17.14 -12.98 -13.23
C PHE A 74 16.78 -14.36 -13.75
N SER A 75 16.34 -14.43 -15.01
CA SER A 75 16.14 -15.71 -15.68
C SER A 75 17.52 -16.36 -15.74
N GLN A 76 17.67 -17.52 -15.10
CA GLN A 76 18.89 -18.31 -15.12
C GLN A 76 19.33 -18.68 -16.54
N ALA A 77 18.56 -18.31 -17.58
CA ALA A 77 18.79 -18.62 -19.00
C ALA A 77 19.18 -17.41 -19.87
N GLY A 78 19.24 -16.18 -19.33
CA GLY A 78 19.58 -14.97 -20.11
C GLY A 78 20.78 -14.23 -19.54
N GLN A 79 21.66 -13.72 -20.41
CA GLN A 79 22.83 -12.94 -20.04
C GLN A 79 22.48 -11.89 -18.98
N ARG A 80 23.25 -11.87 -17.88
CA ARG A 80 23.24 -10.82 -16.83
C ARG A 80 23.50 -9.45 -17.48
N ARG A 81 22.45 -8.78 -17.92
CA ARG A 81 22.47 -7.35 -18.24
C ARG A 81 22.14 -6.63 -16.93
N GLY A 82 23.16 -6.26 -16.16
CA GLY A 82 23.03 -5.58 -14.88
C GLY A 82 22.07 -4.37 -14.90
N GLU A 83 22.28 -3.39 -14.05
CA GLU A 83 21.52 -2.16 -13.79
C GLU A 83 20.96 -1.34 -14.98
N LYS A 84 21.21 -1.78 -16.23
CA LYS A 84 20.78 -1.13 -17.48
C LYS A 84 19.55 -1.77 -18.14
N ASP A 85 18.81 -2.63 -17.42
CA ASP A 85 17.60 -3.20 -18.01
C ASP A 85 16.43 -2.25 -17.78
N ASP A 86 15.83 -1.73 -18.87
CA ASP A 86 14.67 -0.80 -18.87
C ASP A 86 13.44 -1.30 -18.09
N ARG A 87 13.48 -2.52 -17.61
CA ARG A 87 12.43 -3.17 -16.83
C ARG A 87 12.60 -3.04 -15.30
N HIS A 88 13.72 -2.50 -14.81
CA HIS A 88 13.90 -2.19 -13.39
C HIS A 88 13.24 -0.85 -13.09
N LEU A 89 11.96 -0.89 -12.73
CA LEU A 89 11.14 0.32 -12.54
C LEU A 89 10.90 0.68 -11.07
N TRP A 90 11.58 0.02 -10.13
CA TRP A 90 11.56 0.44 -8.73
C TRP A 90 12.07 1.88 -8.54
N PRO A 91 13.17 2.33 -9.14
CA PRO A 91 13.64 3.71 -8.98
C PRO A 91 12.60 4.75 -9.42
N GLU A 92 11.80 4.46 -10.44
CA GLU A 92 10.72 5.35 -10.89
C GLU A 92 9.55 5.37 -9.89
N MET A 93 9.16 4.20 -9.36
CA MET A 93 8.17 4.13 -8.30
C MET A 93 8.64 4.91 -7.06
N PHE A 94 9.88 4.73 -6.65
CA PHE A 94 10.48 5.41 -5.52
C PHE A 94 10.54 6.93 -5.73
N ARG A 95 10.88 7.40 -6.95
CA ARG A 95 10.82 8.82 -7.30
C ARG A 95 9.42 9.39 -7.09
N VAL A 96 8.38 8.70 -7.58
CA VAL A 96 6.98 9.12 -7.40
C VAL A 96 6.58 9.15 -5.91
N ILE A 97 7.03 8.17 -5.11
CA ILE A 97 6.80 8.17 -3.66
C ILE A 97 7.43 9.39 -2.99
N ARG A 98 8.66 9.74 -3.36
CA ARG A 98 9.37 10.93 -2.84
C ARG A 98 8.69 12.24 -3.21
N GLU A 99 8.16 12.34 -4.43
CA GLU A 99 7.43 13.53 -4.92
C GLU A 99 6.08 13.69 -4.18
N ALA A 100 5.27 12.63 -4.13
CA ALA A 100 3.92 12.67 -3.56
C ALA A 100 3.89 12.62 -2.02
N ARG A 101 4.90 12.03 -1.38
CA ARG A 101 5.00 11.80 0.08
C ARG A 101 3.70 11.28 0.69
N PRO A 102 3.21 10.11 0.28
CA PRO A 102 1.98 9.53 0.81
C PRO A 102 2.15 9.11 2.26
N ASP A 103 1.04 8.95 2.99
CA ASP A 103 1.08 8.36 4.34
C ASP A 103 1.37 6.85 4.29
N TRP A 104 0.93 6.19 3.21
CA TRP A 104 1.07 4.75 3.02
C TRP A 104 1.60 4.40 1.63
N VAL A 105 2.42 3.36 1.58
CA VAL A 105 2.82 2.69 0.35
C VAL A 105 2.47 1.21 0.46
N LEU A 106 1.85 0.65 -0.57
CA LEU A 106 1.59 -0.78 -0.70
C LEU A 106 2.16 -1.26 -2.04
N ALA A 107 3.31 -1.91 -1.98
CA ALA A 107 3.97 -2.46 -3.16
C ALA A 107 3.83 -3.98 -3.22
N GLU A 108 3.74 -4.53 -4.44
CA GLU A 108 3.63 -5.98 -4.69
C GLU A 108 4.72 -6.44 -5.65
N ASN A 109 5.25 -7.65 -5.37
CA ASN A 109 6.16 -8.29 -6.31
C ASN A 109 6.11 -9.83 -6.20
N VAL A 110 6.83 -10.52 -7.07
CA VAL A 110 6.98 -11.98 -7.01
C VAL A 110 7.77 -12.40 -5.77
N ALA A 111 7.50 -13.59 -5.21
CA ALA A 111 8.21 -14.07 -4.02
C ALA A 111 9.74 -14.17 -4.20
N GLY A 112 10.23 -14.41 -5.42
CA GLY A 112 11.65 -14.41 -5.73
C GLY A 112 12.34 -13.07 -5.49
N HIS A 113 11.61 -11.98 -5.43
CA HIS A 113 12.13 -10.65 -5.12
C HIS A 113 12.76 -10.55 -3.72
N VAL A 114 12.32 -11.39 -2.79
CA VAL A 114 12.87 -11.46 -1.42
C VAL A 114 14.39 -11.67 -1.40
N SER A 115 14.92 -12.47 -2.33
CA SER A 115 16.36 -12.76 -2.43
C SER A 115 17.10 -11.89 -3.44
N MET A 116 16.42 -10.99 -4.18
CA MET A 116 16.99 -10.33 -5.35
C MET A 116 16.84 -8.80 -5.36
N GLY A 117 16.39 -8.18 -4.28
CA GLY A 117 16.24 -6.72 -4.29
C GLY A 117 15.28 -6.17 -3.23
N LEU A 118 14.69 -7.03 -2.39
CA LEU A 118 13.80 -6.55 -1.33
C LEU A 118 14.52 -5.63 -0.35
N ASP A 119 15.77 -5.96 0.02
CA ASP A 119 16.56 -5.17 0.97
C ASP A 119 16.79 -3.73 0.46
N GLU A 120 17.03 -3.55 -0.84
CA GLU A 120 17.18 -2.23 -1.46
C GLU A 120 15.86 -1.45 -1.35
N VAL A 121 14.73 -2.07 -1.67
CA VAL A 121 13.40 -1.44 -1.57
C VAL A 121 13.08 -1.01 -0.15
N LEU A 122 13.37 -1.85 0.84
CA LEU A 122 13.15 -1.53 2.25
C LEU A 122 14.06 -0.37 2.70
N ALA A 123 15.35 -0.43 2.36
CA ALA A 123 16.32 0.62 2.70
C ALA A 123 15.94 1.98 2.08
N ASP A 124 15.50 1.99 0.83
CA ASP A 124 15.03 3.21 0.14
C ASP A 124 13.84 3.82 0.88
N LEU A 125 12.80 3.03 1.18
CA LEU A 125 11.62 3.50 1.90
C LEU A 125 11.97 4.00 3.32
N GLU A 126 12.82 3.27 4.04
CA GLU A 126 13.26 3.66 5.38
C GLU A 126 14.10 4.94 5.36
N SER A 127 14.90 5.17 4.30
CA SER A 127 15.67 6.41 4.12
C SER A 127 14.78 7.65 3.99
N GLU A 128 13.55 7.50 3.52
CA GLU A 128 12.53 8.55 3.42
C GLU A 128 11.62 8.62 4.66
N GLY A 129 11.92 7.85 5.72
CA GLY A 129 11.21 7.89 7.01
C GLY A 129 9.98 7.01 7.08
N TYR A 130 9.86 6.01 6.21
CA TYR A 130 8.81 5.00 6.31
C TYR A 130 9.23 3.86 7.24
N THR A 131 8.29 3.38 8.03
CA THR A 131 8.41 2.06 8.68
C THR A 131 7.88 1.00 7.75
N THR A 132 8.66 -0.05 7.50
CA THR A 132 8.35 -1.06 6.50
C THR A 132 7.96 -2.41 7.11
N GLN A 133 7.02 -3.12 6.48
CA GLN A 133 6.62 -4.48 6.86
C GLN A 133 6.43 -5.33 5.59
N PRO A 134 7.38 -6.20 5.25
CA PRO A 134 7.20 -7.16 4.17
C PRO A 134 6.40 -8.38 4.64
N LEU A 135 5.49 -8.88 3.79
CA LEU A 135 4.65 -10.05 4.02
C LEU A 135 4.65 -10.94 2.78
N ILE A 136 4.67 -12.26 2.95
CA ILE A 136 4.43 -13.21 1.85
C ILE A 136 3.02 -13.74 1.97
N ILE A 137 2.18 -13.43 0.98
CA ILE A 137 0.78 -13.88 0.96
C ILE A 137 0.56 -14.70 -0.31
N PRO A 138 0.28 -16.01 -0.18
CA PRO A 138 -0.07 -16.83 -1.32
C PRO A 138 -1.54 -16.61 -1.71
N ALA A 139 -1.87 -16.74 -3.00
CA ALA A 139 -3.25 -16.59 -3.48
C ALA A 139 -4.21 -17.61 -2.84
N CYS A 140 -3.72 -18.82 -2.51
CA CYS A 140 -4.50 -19.83 -1.81
C CYS A 140 -4.91 -19.42 -0.38
N ALA A 141 -4.26 -18.44 0.23
CA ALA A 141 -4.73 -17.85 1.51
C ALA A 141 -6.01 -17.03 1.34
N LYS A 142 -6.46 -16.82 0.11
CA LYS A 142 -7.71 -16.16 -0.28
C LYS A 142 -8.54 -17.05 -1.23
N ASP A 143 -8.58 -18.34 -0.92
CA ASP A 143 -9.41 -19.37 -1.58
C ASP A 143 -9.10 -19.60 -3.07
N ALA A 144 -7.99 -19.08 -3.60
CA ALA A 144 -7.58 -19.40 -4.97
C ALA A 144 -7.08 -20.85 -5.07
N LYS A 145 -7.41 -21.53 -6.19
CA LYS A 145 -7.02 -22.93 -6.45
C LYS A 145 -5.52 -23.11 -6.77
N HIS A 146 -4.72 -22.05 -6.69
CA HIS A 146 -3.28 -22.05 -6.97
C HIS A 146 -2.52 -21.30 -5.89
N ARG A 147 -1.24 -21.62 -5.71
CA ARG A 147 -0.42 -21.05 -4.66
C ARG A 147 -0.07 -19.58 -4.94
N ARG A 148 0.58 -19.26 -6.05
CA ARG A 148 0.97 -17.90 -6.50
C ARG A 148 1.43 -17.00 -5.34
N ASP A 149 2.58 -17.35 -4.74
CA ASP A 149 3.17 -16.54 -3.66
C ASP A 149 3.57 -15.15 -4.16
N ARG A 150 3.26 -14.13 -3.37
CA ARG A 150 3.62 -12.73 -3.64
C ARG A 150 4.19 -12.10 -2.38
N VAL A 151 5.23 -11.29 -2.55
CA VAL A 151 5.70 -10.41 -1.50
C VAL A 151 4.91 -9.10 -1.58
N TRP A 152 4.38 -8.69 -0.44
CA TRP A 152 3.69 -7.43 -0.22
C TRP A 152 4.54 -6.59 0.71
N ILE A 153 4.80 -5.34 0.33
CA ILE A 153 5.57 -4.41 1.12
C ILE A 153 4.62 -3.31 1.55
N ILE A 154 4.34 -3.28 2.84
CA ILE A 154 3.53 -2.22 3.45
C ILE A 154 4.51 -1.23 4.06
N ALA A 155 4.39 0.05 3.72
CA ALA A 155 5.19 1.10 4.34
C ALA A 155 4.29 2.23 4.84
N HIS A 156 4.62 2.77 6.02
CA HIS A 156 3.87 3.84 6.67
C HIS A 156 4.80 4.92 7.17
N HIS A 157 4.45 6.18 6.87
CA HIS A 157 5.22 7.35 7.29
C HIS A 157 4.64 7.94 8.59
N GLU A 158 5.39 7.91 9.69
CA GLU A 158 4.90 8.31 11.02
C GLU A 158 4.75 9.84 11.23
N SER A 159 5.36 10.66 10.38
CA SER A 159 5.56 12.09 10.66
C SER A 159 4.29 12.96 10.65
N LYS A 160 3.15 12.44 10.20
CA LYS A 160 1.90 13.22 10.13
C LYS A 160 0.93 12.97 11.28
N ARG A 161 1.20 12.02 12.17
CA ARG A 161 0.42 11.82 13.41
C ARG A 161 1.03 12.52 14.64
N ARG A 162 1.55 13.72 14.50
CA ARG A 162 1.50 14.63 15.65
C ARG A 162 0.07 15.13 15.73
N CYS A 163 -0.84 14.32 16.25
CA CYS A 163 -1.95 14.84 17.02
C CYS A 163 -1.34 15.88 17.96
N SER A 164 -1.75 17.11 17.82
CA SER A 164 -1.61 18.10 18.88
C SER A 164 -2.34 17.53 20.09
N VAL A 165 -1.66 16.69 20.85
CA VAL A 165 -2.05 16.45 22.24
C VAL A 165 -1.82 17.79 22.88
N ASP A 166 -2.91 18.50 23.07
CA ASP A 166 -2.97 19.78 23.77
C ASP A 166 -2.42 19.53 25.16
N LYS A 167 -1.11 19.80 25.35
CA LYS A 167 -0.41 19.64 26.64
C LYS A 167 -1.00 20.53 27.73
N ASN A 168 -1.97 21.39 27.39
CA ASN A 168 -2.64 22.28 28.31
C ASN A 168 -3.85 21.68 29.01
N LYS A 169 -4.23 20.42 28.76
CA LYS A 169 -5.33 19.76 29.48
C LYS A 169 -4.89 18.89 30.65
N PHE A 170 -3.61 18.84 30.97
CA PHE A 170 -3.06 18.06 32.10
C PHE A 170 -2.51 18.92 33.26
N GLN A 171 -2.94 20.15 33.37
CA GLN A 171 -2.69 20.96 34.59
C GLN A 171 -3.99 21.44 35.15
N GLU A 172 -4.76 20.56 35.76
CA GLU A 172 -5.70 20.84 36.83
C GLU A 172 -6.37 19.52 37.20
N GLY A 173 -6.00 18.95 38.34
CA GLY A 173 -6.68 17.73 38.78
C GLY A 173 -6.01 17.09 39.97
N GLN A 174 -6.11 17.76 41.12
CA GLN A 174 -6.39 17.17 42.42
C GLN A 174 -5.52 15.97 42.89
N ASN A 175 -4.75 16.25 43.94
CA ASN A 175 -4.32 15.30 44.96
C ASN A 175 -5.48 14.38 45.35
N VAL A 176 -5.43 13.12 45.02
CA VAL A 176 -6.25 12.08 45.62
C VAL A 176 -5.38 11.22 46.51
N ASN A 177 -5.66 11.28 47.79
CA ASN A 177 -5.07 10.47 48.84
C ASN A 177 -5.19 8.99 48.52
N LEU A 178 -4.04 8.30 48.55
CA LEU A 178 -3.92 6.85 48.53
C LEU A 178 -4.18 6.31 49.95
N GLU A 179 -5.42 6.08 50.29
CA GLU A 179 -5.80 5.12 51.35
C GLU A 179 -7.13 4.48 50.97
N ASN A 180 -7.09 3.28 50.53
CA ASN A 180 -7.99 2.13 50.72
C ASN A 180 -7.97 1.21 49.50
N GLY A 181 -7.42 0.02 49.73
CA GLY A 181 -7.34 -1.06 48.73
C GLY A 181 -8.73 -1.55 48.34
N HIS A 182 -9.01 -1.45 47.03
CA HIS A 182 -9.98 -2.30 46.35
C HIS A 182 -9.36 -2.75 45.04
N LYS A 183 -9.38 -4.07 44.84
CA LYS A 183 -8.93 -4.76 43.63
C LYS A 183 -9.67 -4.17 42.42
N ALA A 184 -8.95 -3.66 41.44
CA ALA A 184 -9.50 -3.29 40.15
C ALA A 184 -9.84 -4.59 39.40
N GLU A 185 -11.11 -4.78 39.10
CA GLU A 185 -11.58 -5.74 38.11
C GLU A 185 -11.10 -5.28 36.73
N GLN A 186 -10.43 -6.18 36.02
CA GLN A 186 -10.07 -5.95 34.62
C GLN A 186 -11.34 -6.00 33.77
N PRO A 187 -11.59 -5.05 32.86
CA PRO A 187 -12.63 -5.21 31.88
C PRO A 187 -12.22 -6.31 30.87
N GLU A 188 -12.97 -7.37 30.83
CA GLU A 188 -12.92 -8.36 29.76
C GLU A 188 -13.36 -7.66 28.44
N ASN A 189 -12.40 -7.26 27.62
CA ASN A 189 -12.69 -6.81 26.26
C ASN A 189 -12.88 -8.07 25.39
N GLU A 190 -14.10 -8.51 25.29
CA GLU A 190 -14.52 -9.37 24.17
C GLU A 190 -14.42 -8.57 22.87
N TRP A 191 -13.40 -8.88 22.06
CA TRP A 191 -13.37 -8.48 20.68
C TRP A 191 -14.32 -9.41 19.91
N GLU A 192 -15.58 -9.02 19.79
CA GLU A 192 -16.49 -9.65 18.83
C GLU A 192 -15.99 -9.35 17.42
N TRP A 193 -15.39 -10.36 16.78
CA TRP A 193 -15.21 -10.39 15.34
C TRP A 193 -16.59 -10.60 14.73
N GLY A 194 -17.25 -9.51 14.32
CA GLY A 194 -18.46 -9.61 13.52
C GLY A 194 -18.19 -10.49 12.30
N CYS A 195 -19.02 -11.52 12.12
CA CYS A 195 -18.98 -12.39 10.96
C CYS A 195 -19.04 -11.57 9.68
N CYS A 196 -18.14 -11.86 8.74
CA CYS A 196 -18.01 -11.18 7.44
C CYS A 196 -19.16 -11.46 6.47
N ASP A 197 -20.30 -11.98 6.93
CA ASP A 197 -21.42 -12.41 6.07
C ASP A 197 -22.22 -11.24 5.47
N ASP A 198 -22.07 -10.02 5.99
CA ASP A 198 -22.82 -8.86 5.52
C ASP A 198 -22.11 -8.02 4.42
N LEU A 199 -20.93 -8.41 3.97
CA LEU A 199 -20.11 -7.64 3.02
C LEU A 199 -20.24 -8.07 1.55
N TYR A 200 -20.95 -9.15 1.26
CA TYR A 200 -21.16 -9.63 -0.11
C TYR A 200 -22.66 -9.69 -0.43
N PRO A 201 -23.22 -8.71 -1.17
CA PRO A 201 -24.54 -8.92 -1.75
C PRO A 201 -24.47 -10.08 -2.75
N PRO A 202 -25.50 -10.95 -2.81
CA PRO A 202 -25.53 -12.08 -3.73
C PRO A 202 -25.41 -11.57 -5.18
N VAL A 203 -24.57 -12.22 -5.95
CA VAL A 203 -24.45 -11.99 -7.41
C VAL A 203 -25.77 -12.47 -8.00
N ALA A 204 -26.54 -11.56 -8.60
CA ALA A 204 -27.74 -11.94 -9.36
C ALA A 204 -27.32 -12.79 -10.56
N GLU A 205 -27.98 -13.94 -10.74
CA GLU A 205 -27.85 -14.87 -11.87
C GLU A 205 -28.19 -14.21 -13.22
#